data_3de79595a6cb217e09baa6d870a3af04
#
_entry.id   3de79595a6cb217e09baa6d870a3af04
#
_cell.length_a   1.000
_cell.length_b   1.000
_cell.length_c   1.000
_cell.angle_alpha   90.00
_cell.angle_beta   90.00
_cell.angle_gamma   90.00
#
_symmetry.space_group_name_H-M   'P 1'
#
loop_
_entity.id
_entity.type
_entity.pdbx_description
1 polymer ?
#
loop_
_entity_poly.entity_id
_entity_poly.type
_entity_poly.pdbx_seq_one_letter_code
_entity_poly.pdbx_strand_id
1 'polypeptide(L)'
;MQSFGDVLRDGKYEMTDNPVARPSAPVRRMLLPLALAQFICSFAGSNMNVMINDISVDLDTTVQGVQTAITVFLLVMAAFMIPGGKLTDRWGRKRCFVAGLVLYGVGALLSAAAPGLGILILGNSIFEGIGTALLIPPVYILTTMLFTDMKSRARAFGVITGMGGIGAAAGPLIGGLITTAIDWRAAFVFQALIVAAIVVLSRGLEDPLPPDPTTPFDGIGAVLSAAGLVCIVMGILQADNALSVSATLIGIGILLVVGFFLHVRRFERAGRVPLLSTDLFRNRTSNLALVTQNIQWLLLMGVAFVVSAFLQVVRGYNAIETGVIFTAATAGILGASLLAERLADRHSQRALIMSGFVVTLAGIVVLLLLVRAWTSAWAFAPGLLLIGVGLGAMLTPSVNVVQSAFPEEQQGEISGLSRCVSNLGSSLGTAVAGTVLVVGLATPNRSYAAAMIVLACIGLVGLVASALLPATSSATPSASGAQ
;
A
#
# COMPACT_ATOMS: atom_id res chain seq x y z
N MET A 1 -3.56 -50.22 44.87
CA MET A 1 -2.12 -50.01 44.64
C MET A 1 -1.65 -51.03 43.60
N GLN A 2 -1.90 -50.78 42.37
CA GLN A 2 -1.30 -51.47 41.21
C GLN A 2 -1.83 -50.74 39.99
N SER A 3 -0.99 -50.46 39.05
CA SER A 3 -1.29 -49.86 37.71
C SER A 3 -1.10 -48.37 37.57
N PHE A 4 0.15 -47.90 37.63
CA PHE A 4 0.58 -46.65 37.02
C PHE A 4 1.96 -46.80 36.34
N GLY A 5 2.41 -48.04 36.14
CA GLY A 5 3.76 -48.39 35.64
C GLY A 5 3.87 -48.78 34.17
N ASP A 6 2.77 -49.04 33.48
CA ASP A 6 2.83 -49.66 32.13
C ASP A 6 2.52 -48.74 30.95
N VAL A 7 2.29 -47.44 31.17
CA VAL A 7 1.96 -46.48 30.07
C VAL A 7 3.22 -45.81 29.51
N LEU A 8 4.40 -45.99 30.07
CA LEU A 8 5.62 -45.28 29.66
C LEU A 8 6.63 -46.10 28.84
N ARG A 9 6.24 -47.28 28.35
CA ARG A 9 7.21 -48.18 27.67
C ARG A 9 7.06 -48.37 26.17
N ASP A 10 6.05 -47.82 25.50
CA ASP A 10 5.87 -47.90 24.02
C ASP A 10 5.75 -46.53 23.33
N GLY A 11 6.69 -45.62 23.64
CA GLY A 11 6.80 -44.32 23.01
C GLY A 11 7.64 -44.37 21.70
N LYS A 12 7.27 -45.16 20.71
CA LYS A 12 7.65 -44.93 19.33
C LYS A 12 6.67 -43.93 18.71
N TYR A 13 6.90 -42.63 18.93
CA TYR A 13 6.36 -41.62 18.00
C TYR A 13 7.11 -41.77 16.70
N GLU A 14 6.58 -42.55 15.76
CA GLU A 14 6.87 -42.41 14.36
C GLU A 14 6.47 -40.98 13.96
N MET A 15 7.48 -40.14 13.74
CA MET A 15 7.29 -38.90 12.96
C MET A 15 6.90 -39.35 11.55
N THR A 16 5.61 -39.55 11.33
CA THR A 16 5.09 -39.65 9.99
C THR A 16 5.34 -38.29 9.34
N ASP A 17 6.29 -38.24 8.40
CA ASP A 17 6.43 -37.22 7.39
C ASP A 17 5.09 -37.13 6.64
N ASN A 18 4.17 -36.36 7.19
CA ASN A 18 2.90 -36.11 6.53
C ASN A 18 3.20 -35.16 5.36
N PRO A 19 3.14 -35.61 4.11
CA PRO A 19 3.40 -34.72 2.98
C PRO A 19 2.45 -33.55 3.11
N VAL A 20 3.01 -32.35 3.05
CA VAL A 20 2.30 -31.05 3.16
C VAL A 20 0.97 -31.15 2.39
N ALA A 21 -0.12 -31.32 3.12
CA ALA A 21 -1.44 -31.47 2.54
C ALA A 21 -1.72 -30.27 1.64
N ARG A 22 -1.87 -30.49 0.36
CA ARG A 22 -2.28 -29.46 -0.58
C ARG A 22 -3.68 -29.01 -0.18
N PRO A 23 -3.95 -27.69 -0.15
CA PRO A 23 -5.28 -27.19 0.18
C PRO A 23 -6.33 -27.93 -0.65
N SER A 24 -7.45 -28.33 -0.04
CA SER A 24 -8.55 -28.97 -0.74
C SER A 24 -9.02 -28.10 -1.93
N ALA A 25 -9.46 -28.73 -3.01
CA ALA A 25 -9.85 -28.04 -4.24
C ALA A 25 -10.84 -26.85 -4.04
N PRO A 26 -11.84 -26.93 -3.13
CA PRO A 26 -12.72 -25.80 -2.83
C PRO A 26 -11.97 -24.61 -2.19
N VAL A 27 -11.05 -24.85 -1.27
CA VAL A 27 -10.28 -23.80 -0.58
C VAL A 27 -9.36 -23.04 -1.55
N ARG A 28 -8.76 -23.74 -2.51
CA ARG A 28 -7.94 -23.14 -3.57
C ARG A 28 -8.77 -22.27 -4.52
N ARG A 29 -10.01 -22.65 -4.80
CA ARG A 29 -10.95 -21.87 -5.64
C ARG A 29 -11.36 -20.57 -4.96
N MET A 30 -11.48 -20.54 -3.64
CA MET A 30 -11.82 -19.31 -2.88
C MET A 30 -10.63 -18.34 -2.76
N LEU A 31 -9.39 -18.84 -2.68
CA LEU A 31 -8.20 -18.02 -2.55
C LEU A 31 -7.86 -17.25 -3.83
N LEU A 32 -8.13 -17.84 -5.00
CA LEU A 32 -7.74 -17.28 -6.29
C LEU A 32 -8.34 -15.87 -6.55
N PRO A 33 -9.65 -15.63 -6.40
CA PRO A 33 -10.23 -14.30 -6.61
C PRO A 33 -9.69 -13.27 -5.63
N LEU A 34 -9.43 -13.64 -4.37
CA LEU A 34 -8.86 -12.76 -3.36
C LEU A 34 -7.41 -12.37 -3.70
N ALA A 35 -6.62 -13.33 -4.16
CA ALA A 35 -5.24 -13.10 -4.56
C ALA A 35 -5.15 -12.23 -5.84
N LEU A 36 -6.01 -12.48 -6.82
CA LEU A 36 -6.09 -11.65 -8.04
C LEU A 36 -6.59 -10.23 -7.74
N ALA A 37 -7.50 -10.07 -6.78
CA ALA A 37 -7.93 -8.75 -6.34
C ALA A 37 -6.78 -7.95 -5.72
N GLN A 38 -5.95 -8.59 -4.89
CA GLN A 38 -4.75 -7.94 -4.36
C GLN A 38 -3.74 -7.60 -5.46
N PHE A 39 -3.56 -8.49 -6.45
CA PHE A 39 -2.72 -8.25 -7.62
C PHE A 39 -3.17 -6.98 -8.37
N ILE A 40 -4.45 -6.91 -8.77
CA ILE A 40 -4.93 -5.80 -9.60
C ILE A 40 -4.87 -4.45 -8.89
N CYS A 41 -5.16 -4.41 -7.58
CA CYS A 41 -5.05 -3.20 -6.78
C CYS A 41 -3.60 -2.68 -6.71
N SER A 42 -2.64 -3.60 -6.56
CA SER A 42 -1.21 -3.24 -6.52
C SER A 42 -0.67 -2.86 -7.90
N PHE A 43 -1.16 -3.53 -8.95
CA PHE A 43 -0.84 -3.19 -10.34
C PHE A 43 -1.29 -1.77 -10.67
N ALA A 44 -2.53 -1.40 -10.35
CA ALA A 44 -3.07 -0.05 -10.59
C ALA A 44 -2.25 1.04 -9.90
N GLY A 45 -1.81 0.79 -8.67
CA GLY A 45 -1.00 1.75 -7.92
C GLY A 45 0.37 2.03 -8.52
N SER A 46 0.86 1.21 -9.44
CA SER A 46 2.22 1.33 -9.99
C SER A 46 2.27 1.55 -11.51
N ASN A 47 1.29 1.08 -12.29
CA ASN A 47 1.34 1.11 -13.75
C ASN A 47 1.30 2.53 -14.33
N MET A 48 0.51 3.44 -13.74
CA MET A 48 0.40 4.82 -14.24
C MET A 48 1.73 5.59 -14.25
N ASN A 49 2.67 5.21 -13.37
CA ASN A 49 3.98 5.88 -13.32
C ASN A 49 4.77 5.73 -14.62
N VAL A 50 4.59 4.66 -15.39
CA VAL A 50 5.32 4.45 -16.66
C VAL A 50 4.59 5.02 -17.88
N MET A 51 3.41 5.60 -17.72
CA MET A 51 2.58 6.18 -18.78
C MET A 51 2.48 7.71 -18.68
N ILE A 52 3.27 8.35 -17.82
CA ILE A 52 3.14 9.80 -17.52
C ILE A 52 3.22 10.63 -18.80
N ASN A 53 4.21 10.36 -19.64
CA ASN A 53 4.42 11.10 -20.87
C ASN A 53 3.31 10.80 -21.90
N ASP A 54 2.97 9.53 -22.11
CA ASP A 54 1.96 9.12 -23.09
C ASP A 54 0.59 9.73 -22.77
N ILE A 55 0.19 9.68 -21.48
CA ILE A 55 -1.06 10.29 -21.01
C ILE A 55 -1.02 11.82 -21.16
N SER A 56 0.11 12.47 -20.82
CA SER A 56 0.20 13.92 -20.88
C SER A 56 0.11 14.45 -22.30
N VAL A 57 0.74 13.77 -23.26
CA VAL A 57 0.71 14.13 -24.67
C VAL A 57 -0.67 13.85 -25.28
N ASP A 58 -1.22 12.66 -25.05
CA ASP A 58 -2.47 12.26 -25.70
C ASP A 58 -3.72 12.98 -25.16
N LEU A 59 -3.74 13.33 -23.88
CA LEU A 59 -4.84 14.11 -23.28
C LEU A 59 -4.62 15.63 -23.30
N ASP A 60 -3.59 16.10 -23.99
CA ASP A 60 -3.20 17.53 -24.04
C ASP A 60 -3.18 18.15 -22.63
N THR A 61 -2.49 17.46 -21.71
CA THR A 61 -2.39 17.86 -20.30
C THR A 61 -0.93 17.97 -19.88
N THR A 62 -0.70 18.40 -18.65
CA THR A 62 0.63 18.54 -18.07
C THR A 62 1.04 17.30 -17.26
N VAL A 63 2.36 17.14 -17.06
CA VAL A 63 2.90 16.14 -16.10
C VAL A 63 2.29 16.30 -14.71
N GLN A 64 2.02 17.56 -14.31
CA GLN A 64 1.33 17.88 -13.05
C GLN A 64 -0.12 17.38 -13.05
N GLY A 65 -0.82 17.44 -14.20
CA GLY A 65 -2.16 16.86 -14.33
C GLY A 65 -2.16 15.34 -14.06
N VAL A 66 -1.21 14.62 -14.68
CA VAL A 66 -1.04 13.19 -14.46
C VAL A 66 -0.61 12.88 -13.02
N GLN A 67 0.31 13.68 -12.45
CA GLN A 67 0.69 13.61 -11.04
C GLN A 67 -0.55 13.72 -10.13
N THR A 68 -1.42 14.69 -10.44
CA THR A 68 -2.68 14.88 -9.68
C THR A 68 -3.56 13.64 -9.73
N ALA A 69 -3.71 13.03 -10.91
CA ALA A 69 -4.50 11.80 -11.04
C ALA A 69 -3.93 10.66 -10.18
N ILE A 70 -2.62 10.41 -10.22
CA ILE A 70 -1.94 9.39 -9.40
C ILE A 70 -2.11 9.70 -7.90
N THR A 71 -1.88 10.95 -7.51
CA THR A 71 -1.95 11.38 -6.11
C THR A 71 -3.36 11.23 -5.57
N VAL A 72 -4.38 11.66 -6.32
CA VAL A 72 -5.79 11.57 -5.92
C VAL A 72 -6.25 10.12 -5.83
N PHE A 73 -5.79 9.23 -6.71
CA PHE A 73 -6.07 7.79 -6.59
C PHE A 73 -5.62 7.23 -5.23
N LEU A 74 -4.36 7.46 -4.88
CA LEU A 74 -3.79 7.00 -3.60
C LEU A 74 -4.46 7.65 -2.38
N LEU A 75 -4.82 8.92 -2.53
CA LEU A 75 -5.53 9.67 -1.49
C LEU A 75 -6.95 9.15 -1.26
N VAL A 76 -7.70 8.88 -2.32
CA VAL A 76 -9.06 8.30 -2.24
C VAL A 76 -8.99 6.92 -1.61
N MET A 77 -8.01 6.09 -1.98
CA MET A 77 -7.77 4.82 -1.30
C MET A 77 -7.55 5.03 0.21
N ALA A 78 -6.69 5.98 0.59
CA ALA A 78 -6.42 6.27 2.00
C ALA A 78 -7.68 6.73 2.75
N ALA A 79 -8.40 7.67 2.17
CA ALA A 79 -9.58 8.30 2.79
C ALA A 79 -10.73 7.30 3.01
N PHE A 80 -10.94 6.38 2.07
CA PHE A 80 -12.05 5.44 2.12
C PHE A 80 -11.69 4.04 2.65
N MET A 81 -10.42 3.77 2.96
CA MET A 81 -9.98 2.45 3.45
C MET A 81 -10.64 2.07 4.78
N ILE A 82 -10.68 2.97 5.76
CA ILE A 82 -11.29 2.72 7.07
C ILE A 82 -12.83 2.68 6.97
N PRO A 83 -13.49 3.67 6.33
CA PRO A 83 -14.93 3.57 6.06
C PRO A 83 -15.33 2.31 5.30
N GLY A 84 -14.56 1.92 4.28
CA GLY A 84 -14.78 0.69 3.51
C GLY A 84 -14.72 -0.58 4.36
N GLY A 85 -13.74 -0.64 5.29
CA GLY A 85 -13.65 -1.73 6.26
C GLY A 85 -14.88 -1.86 7.15
N LYS A 86 -15.34 -0.77 7.76
CA LYS A 86 -16.56 -0.76 8.60
C LYS A 86 -17.82 -1.06 7.79
N LEU A 87 -17.88 -0.62 6.53
CA LEU A 87 -18.99 -0.91 5.64
C LEU A 87 -19.07 -2.41 5.29
N THR A 88 -17.94 -3.08 5.24
CA THR A 88 -17.82 -4.53 5.01
C THR A 88 -18.55 -5.35 6.09
N ASP A 89 -18.49 -4.93 7.35
CA ASP A 89 -19.20 -5.60 8.44
C ASP A 89 -20.71 -5.40 8.34
N ARG A 90 -21.14 -4.20 7.92
CA ARG A 90 -22.56 -3.83 7.81
C ARG A 90 -23.27 -4.44 6.60
N TRP A 91 -22.65 -4.39 5.43
CA TRP A 91 -23.26 -4.82 4.16
C TRP A 91 -22.93 -6.26 3.78
N GLY A 92 -21.95 -6.88 4.45
CA GLY A 92 -21.43 -8.20 4.14
C GLY A 92 -20.16 -8.13 3.27
N ARG A 93 -19.25 -9.06 3.52
CA ARG A 93 -17.91 -9.12 2.93
C ARG A 93 -17.96 -9.36 1.43
N LYS A 94 -18.75 -10.35 1.00
CA LYS A 94 -18.92 -10.67 -0.42
C LYS A 94 -19.56 -9.53 -1.20
N ARG A 95 -20.58 -8.87 -0.63
CA ARG A 95 -21.24 -7.75 -1.30
C ARG A 95 -20.31 -6.57 -1.49
N CYS A 96 -19.56 -6.18 -0.45
CA CYS A 96 -18.56 -5.11 -0.56
C CYS A 96 -17.45 -5.46 -1.54
N PHE A 97 -16.98 -6.72 -1.53
CA PHE A 97 -15.98 -7.22 -2.48
C PHE A 97 -16.45 -7.10 -3.93
N VAL A 98 -17.66 -7.58 -4.24
CA VAL A 98 -18.20 -7.52 -5.59
C VAL A 98 -18.55 -6.08 -6.00
N ALA A 99 -19.11 -5.27 -5.09
CA ALA A 99 -19.39 -3.86 -5.35
C ALA A 99 -18.08 -3.08 -5.63
N GLY A 100 -17.02 -3.35 -4.86
CA GLY A 100 -15.69 -2.78 -5.10
C GLY A 100 -15.13 -3.17 -6.47
N LEU A 101 -15.25 -4.45 -6.87
CA LEU A 101 -14.84 -4.92 -8.20
C LEU A 101 -15.63 -4.23 -9.33
N VAL A 102 -16.95 -4.13 -9.19
CA VAL A 102 -17.79 -3.48 -10.21
C VAL A 102 -17.41 -2.01 -10.34
N LEU A 103 -17.27 -1.31 -9.20
CA LEU A 103 -16.91 0.11 -9.20
C LEU A 103 -15.51 0.33 -9.81
N TYR A 104 -14.55 -0.53 -9.45
CA TYR A 104 -13.22 -0.53 -10.04
C TYR A 104 -13.27 -0.77 -11.56
N GLY A 105 -14.00 -1.79 -12.00
CA GLY A 105 -14.13 -2.12 -13.42
C GLY A 105 -14.76 -1.00 -14.25
N VAL A 106 -15.79 -0.35 -13.71
CA VAL A 106 -16.39 0.85 -14.32
C VAL A 106 -15.37 1.98 -14.39
N GLY A 107 -14.60 2.20 -13.32
CA GLY A 107 -13.52 3.18 -13.30
C GLY A 107 -12.46 2.91 -14.38
N ALA A 108 -12.01 1.67 -14.50
CA ALA A 108 -11.05 1.26 -15.52
C ALA A 108 -11.58 1.49 -16.96
N LEU A 109 -12.85 1.17 -17.21
CA LEU A 109 -13.46 1.42 -18.52
C LEU A 109 -13.62 2.93 -18.82
N LEU A 110 -13.98 3.73 -17.82
CA LEU A 110 -14.04 5.19 -17.95
C LEU A 110 -12.64 5.76 -18.24
N SER A 111 -11.62 5.26 -17.57
CA SER A 111 -10.22 5.66 -17.79
C SER A 111 -9.75 5.28 -19.18
N ALA A 112 -10.09 4.08 -19.66
CA ALA A 112 -9.79 3.64 -21.02
C ALA A 112 -10.47 4.50 -22.09
N ALA A 113 -11.67 5.00 -21.81
CA ALA A 113 -12.45 5.84 -22.73
C ALA A 113 -12.24 7.35 -22.51
N ALA A 114 -11.29 7.76 -21.64
CA ALA A 114 -11.14 9.14 -21.21
C ALA A 114 -10.73 10.07 -22.39
N PRO A 115 -11.54 11.09 -22.73
CA PRO A 115 -11.21 12.08 -23.73
C PRO A 115 -10.36 13.23 -23.17
N GLY A 116 -10.11 13.26 -21.86
CA GLY A 116 -9.36 14.30 -21.18
C GLY A 116 -9.12 13.95 -19.71
N LEU A 117 -8.27 14.75 -19.06
CA LEU A 117 -7.82 14.53 -17.68
C LEU A 117 -8.97 14.40 -16.66
N GLY A 118 -10.04 15.18 -16.82
CA GLY A 118 -11.18 15.14 -15.88
C GLY A 118 -11.86 13.76 -15.81
N ILE A 119 -12.08 13.12 -16.95
CA ILE A 119 -12.67 11.77 -17.00
C ILE A 119 -11.67 10.71 -16.53
N LEU A 120 -10.38 10.88 -16.82
CA LEU A 120 -9.34 10.02 -16.29
C LEU A 120 -9.29 10.08 -14.74
N ILE A 121 -9.36 11.28 -14.15
CA ILE A 121 -9.44 11.44 -12.69
C ILE A 121 -10.72 10.80 -12.14
N LEU A 122 -11.86 11.00 -12.78
CA LEU A 122 -13.11 10.39 -12.35
C LEU A 122 -13.02 8.86 -12.38
N GLY A 123 -12.52 8.27 -13.48
CA GLY A 123 -12.39 6.83 -13.65
C GLY A 123 -11.33 6.24 -12.72
N ASN A 124 -10.08 6.59 -12.96
CA ASN A 124 -8.94 6.03 -12.23
C ASN A 124 -8.91 6.48 -10.77
N SER A 125 -9.01 7.79 -10.50
CA SER A 125 -8.72 8.25 -9.14
C SER A 125 -9.93 8.09 -8.22
N ILE A 126 -11.14 8.36 -8.68
CA ILE A 126 -12.33 8.30 -7.83
C ILE A 126 -12.91 6.88 -7.84
N PHE A 127 -13.30 6.34 -9.00
CA PHE A 127 -13.99 5.05 -9.06
C PHE A 127 -13.08 3.88 -8.74
N GLU A 128 -11.90 3.79 -9.34
CA GLU A 128 -10.95 2.72 -8.98
C GLU A 128 -10.43 2.89 -7.55
N GLY A 129 -10.20 4.12 -7.08
CA GLY A 129 -9.77 4.41 -5.72
C GLY A 129 -10.80 3.96 -4.67
N ILE A 130 -12.07 4.34 -4.81
CA ILE A 130 -13.17 3.88 -3.93
C ILE A 130 -13.37 2.37 -4.09
N GLY A 131 -13.34 1.86 -5.33
CA GLY A 131 -13.43 0.43 -5.62
C GLY A 131 -12.38 -0.37 -4.87
N THR A 132 -11.12 0.07 -4.90
CA THR A 132 -10.01 -0.54 -4.16
C THR A 132 -10.21 -0.47 -2.65
N ALA A 133 -10.69 0.66 -2.12
CA ALA A 133 -10.95 0.84 -0.69
C ALA A 133 -12.08 -0.08 -0.18
N LEU A 134 -13.07 -0.41 -1.02
CA LEU A 134 -14.12 -1.39 -0.72
C LEU A 134 -13.66 -2.84 -0.93
N LEU A 135 -12.68 -3.06 -1.80
CA LEU A 135 -12.20 -4.38 -2.21
C LEU A 135 -11.19 -4.98 -1.24
N ILE A 136 -10.25 -4.19 -0.76
CA ILE A 136 -9.11 -4.67 0.04
C ILE A 136 -9.51 -5.18 1.43
N PRO A 137 -10.34 -4.49 2.26
CA PRO A 137 -10.71 -4.98 3.56
C PRO A 137 -11.38 -6.37 3.52
N PRO A 138 -12.39 -6.64 2.64
CA PRO A 138 -12.95 -7.98 2.50
C PRO A 138 -11.94 -9.07 2.17
N VAL A 139 -10.92 -8.78 1.36
CA VAL A 139 -9.87 -9.76 1.00
C VAL A 139 -9.21 -10.32 2.27
N TYR A 140 -8.83 -9.45 3.20
CA TYR A 140 -8.16 -9.87 4.44
C TYR A 140 -9.14 -10.51 5.41
N ILE A 141 -10.35 -9.97 5.58
CA ILE A 141 -11.37 -10.50 6.49
C ILE A 141 -11.83 -11.90 6.03
N LEU A 142 -12.18 -12.06 4.75
CA LEU A 142 -12.59 -13.36 4.20
C LEU A 142 -11.46 -14.38 4.33
N THR A 143 -10.21 -13.98 4.12
CA THR A 143 -9.07 -14.88 4.30
C THR A 143 -8.98 -15.37 5.75
N THR A 144 -9.15 -14.48 6.73
CA THR A 144 -9.12 -14.85 8.16
C THR A 144 -10.24 -15.82 8.51
N MET A 145 -11.43 -15.62 7.94
CA MET A 145 -12.63 -16.42 8.24
C MET A 145 -12.66 -17.77 7.51
N LEU A 146 -12.21 -17.80 6.26
CA LEU A 146 -12.21 -19.04 5.45
C LEU A 146 -11.09 -20.00 5.82
N PHE A 147 -9.98 -19.49 6.39
CA PHE A 147 -8.82 -20.28 6.78
C PHE A 147 -8.67 -20.25 8.31
N THR A 148 -9.36 -21.16 9.01
CA THR A 148 -9.40 -21.21 10.46
C THR A 148 -8.14 -21.78 11.09
N ASP A 149 -7.44 -22.69 10.39
CA ASP A 149 -6.17 -23.25 10.84
C ASP A 149 -5.02 -22.25 10.66
N MET A 150 -4.19 -22.07 11.70
CA MET A 150 -3.09 -21.09 11.72
C MET A 150 -2.12 -21.25 10.55
N LYS A 151 -1.76 -22.49 10.18
CA LYS A 151 -0.82 -22.79 9.11
C LYS A 151 -1.41 -22.51 7.72
N SER A 152 -2.68 -22.87 7.51
CA SER A 152 -3.40 -22.59 6.26
C SER A 152 -3.66 -21.10 6.09
N ARG A 153 -4.01 -20.40 7.17
CA ARG A 153 -4.20 -18.95 7.22
C ARG A 153 -2.91 -18.21 6.85
N ALA A 154 -1.79 -18.55 7.49
CA ALA A 154 -0.49 -17.95 7.17
C ALA A 154 -0.09 -18.15 5.71
N ARG A 155 -0.35 -19.35 5.15
CA ARG A 155 -0.11 -19.63 3.72
C ARG A 155 -1.01 -18.80 2.80
N ALA A 156 -2.30 -18.66 3.15
CA ALA A 156 -3.23 -17.84 2.37
C ALA A 156 -2.83 -16.37 2.35
N PHE A 157 -2.46 -15.80 3.50
CA PHE A 157 -1.91 -14.43 3.59
C PHE A 157 -0.61 -14.29 2.81
N GLY A 158 0.27 -15.28 2.85
CA GLY A 158 1.50 -15.29 2.05
C GLY A 158 1.22 -15.22 0.54
N VAL A 159 0.24 -15.97 0.05
CA VAL A 159 -0.18 -15.93 -1.37
C VAL A 159 -0.76 -14.55 -1.72
N ILE A 160 -1.66 -14.00 -0.89
CA ILE A 160 -2.29 -12.69 -1.14
C ILE A 160 -1.22 -11.58 -1.16
N THR A 161 -0.34 -11.55 -0.15
CA THR A 161 0.73 -10.56 -0.06
C THR A 161 1.72 -10.72 -1.22
N GLY A 162 2.08 -11.97 -1.56
CA GLY A 162 2.93 -12.27 -2.71
C GLY A 162 2.32 -11.78 -4.03
N MET A 163 1.02 -11.99 -4.24
CA MET A 163 0.31 -11.48 -5.43
C MET A 163 0.26 -9.95 -5.45
N GLY A 164 0.16 -9.30 -4.28
CA GLY A 164 0.33 -7.85 -4.18
C GLY A 164 1.71 -7.37 -4.61
N GLY A 165 2.76 -8.07 -4.17
CA GLY A 165 4.13 -7.80 -4.58
C GLY A 165 4.34 -8.00 -6.09
N ILE A 166 3.81 -9.11 -6.63
CA ILE A 166 3.85 -9.39 -8.08
C ILE A 166 3.09 -8.32 -8.86
N GLY A 167 1.92 -7.87 -8.38
CA GLY A 167 1.14 -6.81 -9.02
C GLY A 167 1.90 -5.48 -9.07
N ALA A 168 2.49 -5.06 -7.95
CA ALA A 168 3.28 -3.85 -7.89
C ALA A 168 4.52 -3.90 -8.81
N ALA A 169 5.14 -5.07 -8.91
CA ALA A 169 6.28 -5.34 -9.78
C ALA A 169 5.89 -5.37 -11.27
N ALA A 170 4.79 -6.04 -11.56
CA ALA A 170 4.29 -6.22 -12.92
C ALA A 170 3.71 -4.92 -13.50
N GLY A 171 3.27 -3.97 -12.64
CA GLY A 171 2.69 -2.71 -13.07
C GLY A 171 3.56 -1.95 -14.07
N PRO A 172 4.78 -1.55 -13.71
CA PRO A 172 5.67 -0.86 -14.63
C PRO A 172 6.05 -1.67 -15.86
N LEU A 173 6.28 -2.99 -15.72
CA LEU A 173 6.72 -3.83 -16.82
C LEU A 173 5.58 -4.14 -17.80
N ILE A 174 4.46 -4.68 -17.30
CA ILE A 174 3.29 -5.02 -18.12
C ILE A 174 2.60 -3.75 -18.62
N GLY A 175 2.43 -2.75 -17.74
CA GLY A 175 1.88 -1.46 -18.10
C GLY A 175 2.71 -0.77 -19.19
N GLY A 176 4.04 -0.76 -19.04
CA GLY A 176 4.95 -0.22 -20.04
C GLY A 176 4.91 -0.99 -21.37
N LEU A 177 4.86 -2.33 -21.33
CA LEU A 177 4.75 -3.17 -22.52
C LEU A 177 3.44 -2.89 -23.28
N ILE A 178 2.31 -2.88 -22.59
CA ILE A 178 0.99 -2.63 -23.21
C ILE A 178 0.95 -1.23 -23.80
N THR A 179 1.42 -0.22 -23.07
CA THR A 179 1.43 1.17 -23.52
C THR A 179 2.28 1.36 -24.77
N THR A 180 3.47 0.76 -24.81
CA THR A 180 4.37 0.89 -25.97
C THR A 180 3.89 0.07 -27.17
N ALA A 181 3.27 -1.11 -26.94
CA ALA A 181 2.85 -2.00 -28.02
C ALA A 181 1.50 -1.60 -28.64
N ILE A 182 0.61 -0.97 -27.87
CA ILE A 182 -0.77 -0.66 -28.27
C ILE A 182 -1.07 0.81 -27.97
N ASP A 183 -1.36 1.14 -26.71
CA ASP A 183 -1.72 2.46 -26.19
C ASP A 183 -1.85 2.37 -24.66
N TRP A 184 -1.71 3.50 -23.94
CA TRP A 184 -1.91 3.57 -22.49
C TRP A 184 -3.34 3.19 -22.07
N ARG A 185 -4.36 3.47 -22.89
CA ARG A 185 -5.76 3.07 -22.64
C ARG A 185 -5.93 1.57 -22.57
N ALA A 186 -5.16 0.82 -23.36
CA ALA A 186 -5.20 -0.64 -23.35
C ALA A 186 -4.78 -1.23 -22.00
N ALA A 187 -3.96 -0.53 -21.22
CA ALA A 187 -3.62 -0.96 -19.87
C ALA A 187 -4.83 -0.87 -18.91
N PHE A 188 -5.72 0.08 -19.08
CA PHE A 188 -6.98 0.13 -18.32
C PHE A 188 -7.99 -0.90 -18.81
N VAL A 189 -8.06 -1.17 -20.12
CA VAL A 189 -8.85 -2.29 -20.64
C VAL A 189 -8.37 -3.62 -20.06
N PHE A 190 -7.06 -3.83 -20.00
CA PHE A 190 -6.46 -5.02 -19.36
C PHE A 190 -6.90 -5.15 -17.90
N GLN A 191 -6.91 -4.06 -17.13
CA GLN A 191 -7.41 -4.04 -15.75
C GLN A 191 -8.90 -4.44 -15.69
N ALA A 192 -9.73 -3.85 -16.54
CA ALA A 192 -11.16 -4.16 -16.62
C ALA A 192 -11.41 -5.63 -16.93
N LEU A 193 -10.63 -6.24 -17.83
CA LEU A 193 -10.73 -7.66 -18.17
C LEU A 193 -10.35 -8.56 -16.98
N ILE A 194 -9.27 -8.23 -16.26
CA ILE A 194 -8.90 -8.97 -15.05
C ILE A 194 -10.00 -8.85 -13.99
N VAL A 195 -10.54 -7.66 -13.77
CA VAL A 195 -11.64 -7.44 -12.81
C VAL A 195 -12.88 -8.24 -13.21
N ALA A 196 -13.25 -8.26 -14.50
CA ALA A 196 -14.36 -9.08 -15.00
C ALA A 196 -14.11 -10.58 -14.70
N ALA A 197 -12.89 -11.06 -14.93
CA ALA A 197 -12.51 -12.44 -14.57
C ALA A 197 -12.64 -12.70 -13.07
N ILE A 198 -12.20 -11.77 -12.21
CA ILE A 198 -12.34 -11.88 -10.76
C ILE A 198 -13.83 -11.92 -10.35
N VAL A 199 -14.69 -11.10 -10.94
CA VAL A 199 -16.15 -11.11 -10.68
C VAL A 199 -16.75 -12.48 -11.01
N VAL A 200 -16.36 -13.07 -12.14
CA VAL A 200 -16.84 -14.42 -12.52
C VAL A 200 -16.34 -15.48 -11.51
N LEU A 201 -15.07 -15.43 -11.14
CA LEU A 201 -14.47 -16.35 -10.16
C LEU A 201 -15.09 -16.19 -8.76
N SER A 202 -15.55 -14.99 -8.42
CA SER A 202 -16.14 -14.66 -7.11
C SER A 202 -17.57 -15.16 -6.94
N ARG A 203 -18.21 -15.68 -8.01
CA ARG A 203 -19.59 -16.22 -7.92
C ARG A 203 -19.69 -17.35 -6.90
N GLY A 204 -18.66 -18.19 -6.82
CA GLY A 204 -18.57 -19.30 -5.87
C GLY A 204 -18.08 -18.91 -4.48
N LEU A 205 -17.79 -17.63 -4.22
CA LEU A 205 -17.39 -17.14 -2.90
C LEU A 205 -18.64 -17.06 -2.02
N GLU A 206 -18.58 -17.66 -0.83
CA GLU A 206 -19.65 -17.56 0.17
C GLU A 206 -19.23 -16.61 1.29
N ASP A 207 -20.18 -15.81 1.78
CA ASP A 207 -19.93 -14.98 2.97
C ASP A 207 -20.15 -15.84 4.21
N PRO A 208 -19.12 -16.07 5.04
CA PRO A 208 -19.23 -16.94 6.21
C PRO A 208 -20.18 -16.42 7.27
N LEU A 209 -20.44 -15.12 7.30
CA LEU A 209 -21.35 -14.49 8.27
C LEU A 209 -22.39 -13.62 7.53
N PRO A 210 -23.62 -13.62 7.99
CA PRO A 210 -24.63 -12.73 7.45
C PRO A 210 -24.25 -11.26 7.69
N PRO A 211 -24.67 -10.34 6.82
CA PRO A 211 -24.50 -8.91 7.04
C PRO A 211 -25.26 -8.48 8.30
N ASP A 212 -24.66 -7.60 9.09
CA ASP A 212 -25.30 -7.03 10.28
C ASP A 212 -25.62 -5.54 10.06
N PRO A 213 -26.87 -5.22 9.62
CA PRO A 213 -27.30 -3.85 9.41
C PRO A 213 -27.31 -2.99 10.69
N THR A 214 -27.25 -3.64 11.87
CA THR A 214 -27.26 -2.94 13.17
C THR A 214 -25.90 -2.42 13.56
N THR A 215 -24.82 -2.87 12.88
CA THR A 215 -23.47 -2.38 13.10
C THR A 215 -23.43 -0.85 12.92
N PRO A 216 -23.04 -0.08 13.94
CA PRO A 216 -23.05 1.37 13.88
C PRO A 216 -22.00 1.87 12.89
N PHE A 217 -22.37 2.85 12.08
CA PHE A 217 -21.47 3.49 11.12
C PHE A 217 -21.38 4.98 11.40
N ASP A 218 -20.19 5.46 11.73
CA ASP A 218 -19.91 6.86 11.99
C ASP A 218 -19.67 7.61 10.66
N GLY A 219 -20.75 8.01 9.99
CA GLY A 219 -20.70 8.75 8.73
C GLY A 219 -20.06 10.14 8.86
N ILE A 220 -20.25 10.82 10.02
CA ILE A 220 -19.67 12.14 10.25
C ILE A 220 -18.14 12.01 10.39
N GLY A 221 -17.67 11.04 11.18
CA GLY A 221 -16.24 10.73 11.28
C GLY A 221 -15.62 10.38 9.92
N ALA A 222 -16.32 9.58 9.10
CA ALA A 222 -15.87 9.24 7.75
C ALA A 222 -15.72 10.47 6.85
N VAL A 223 -16.69 11.38 6.84
CA VAL A 223 -16.63 12.61 6.06
C VAL A 223 -15.52 13.54 6.56
N LEU A 224 -15.41 13.75 7.87
CA LEU A 224 -14.37 14.62 8.45
C LEU A 224 -12.96 14.11 8.15
N SER A 225 -12.72 12.80 8.31
CA SER A 225 -11.40 12.21 8.01
C SER A 225 -11.07 12.30 6.53
N ALA A 226 -12.00 11.92 5.66
CA ALA A 226 -11.79 11.95 4.22
C ALA A 226 -11.58 13.38 3.70
N ALA A 227 -12.46 14.31 4.04
CA ALA A 227 -12.35 15.70 3.63
C ALA A 227 -11.06 16.37 4.17
N GLY A 228 -10.68 16.06 5.42
CA GLY A 228 -9.44 16.56 6.00
C GLY A 228 -8.21 16.13 5.24
N LEU A 229 -8.10 14.83 4.91
CA LEU A 229 -6.99 14.29 4.12
C LEU A 229 -6.98 14.86 2.70
N VAL A 230 -8.15 14.96 2.05
CA VAL A 230 -8.29 15.55 0.71
C VAL A 230 -7.80 17.00 0.71
N CYS A 231 -8.24 17.81 1.65
CA CYS A 231 -7.83 19.22 1.73
C CYS A 231 -6.31 19.37 1.92
N ILE A 232 -5.68 18.56 2.79
CA ILE A 232 -4.23 18.60 3.01
C ILE A 232 -3.47 18.29 1.73
N VAL A 233 -3.79 17.16 1.08
CA VAL A 233 -3.05 16.71 -0.09
C VAL A 233 -3.29 17.62 -1.30
N MET A 234 -4.54 18.06 -1.52
CA MET A 234 -4.85 19.04 -2.56
C MET A 234 -4.16 20.38 -2.32
N GLY A 235 -4.01 20.78 -1.05
CA GLY A 235 -3.23 21.96 -0.69
C GLY A 235 -1.76 21.81 -1.06
N ILE A 236 -1.15 20.64 -0.85
CA ILE A 236 0.24 20.38 -1.27
C ILE A 236 0.37 20.44 -2.80
N LEU A 237 -0.58 19.86 -3.55
CA LEU A 237 -0.59 19.89 -5.02
C LEU A 237 -0.77 21.29 -5.61
N GLN A 238 -1.32 22.24 -4.85
CA GLN A 238 -1.50 23.63 -5.28
C GLN A 238 -0.38 24.58 -4.82
N ALA A 239 0.66 24.06 -4.18
CA ALA A 239 1.69 24.87 -3.56
C ALA A 239 2.49 25.73 -4.55
N ASP A 240 2.60 25.29 -5.80
CA ASP A 240 3.28 26.00 -6.89
C ASP A 240 2.39 27.00 -7.64
N ASN A 241 1.07 26.78 -7.69
CA ASN A 241 0.14 27.64 -8.42
C ASN A 241 -0.32 28.86 -7.61
N ALA A 242 -0.65 28.64 -6.35
CA ALA A 242 -1.15 29.69 -5.46
C ALA A 242 -0.87 29.37 -3.99
N LEU A 243 0.18 29.94 -3.43
CA LEU A 243 0.58 29.71 -2.04
C LEU A 243 -0.55 30.01 -1.03
N SER A 244 -1.38 31.03 -1.28
CA SER A 244 -2.52 31.37 -0.45
C SER A 244 -3.60 30.29 -0.47
N VAL A 245 -3.90 29.72 -1.63
CA VAL A 245 -4.85 28.61 -1.80
C VAL A 245 -4.30 27.36 -1.11
N SER A 246 -3.03 27.05 -1.33
CA SER A 246 -2.33 25.95 -0.67
C SER A 246 -2.43 26.04 0.84
N ALA A 247 -2.02 27.17 1.42
CA ALA A 247 -2.07 27.39 2.88
C ALA A 247 -3.50 27.31 3.44
N THR A 248 -4.49 27.85 2.70
CA THR A 248 -5.91 27.78 3.10
C THR A 248 -6.41 26.34 3.11
N LEU A 249 -6.15 25.59 2.06
CA LEU A 249 -6.55 24.17 1.96
C LEU A 249 -5.90 23.33 3.06
N ILE A 250 -4.59 23.49 3.29
CA ILE A 250 -3.88 22.79 4.37
C ILE A 250 -4.47 23.18 5.73
N GLY A 251 -4.74 24.45 5.96
CA GLY A 251 -5.34 24.94 7.21
C GLY A 251 -6.74 24.35 7.45
N ILE A 252 -7.60 24.37 6.43
CA ILE A 252 -8.92 23.72 6.50
C ILE A 252 -8.77 22.22 6.76
N GLY A 253 -7.85 21.55 6.07
CA GLY A 253 -7.61 20.13 6.22
C GLY A 253 -7.16 19.76 7.65
N ILE A 254 -6.24 20.53 8.23
CA ILE A 254 -5.82 20.36 9.63
C ILE A 254 -7.00 20.56 10.59
N LEU A 255 -7.83 21.58 10.38
CA LEU A 255 -9.02 21.82 11.19
C LEU A 255 -10.03 20.67 11.12
N LEU A 256 -10.24 20.10 9.93
CA LEU A 256 -11.12 18.94 9.74
C LEU A 256 -10.56 17.69 10.42
N VAL A 257 -9.26 17.43 10.34
CA VAL A 257 -8.62 16.30 11.05
C VAL A 257 -8.70 16.50 12.58
N VAL A 258 -8.46 17.69 13.08
CA VAL A 258 -8.67 18.01 14.51
C VAL A 258 -10.15 17.82 14.89
N GLY A 259 -11.07 18.30 14.04
CA GLY A 259 -12.52 18.08 14.20
C GLY A 259 -12.89 16.61 14.24
N PHE A 260 -12.28 15.78 13.40
CA PHE A 260 -12.44 14.32 13.40
C PHE A 260 -12.04 13.72 14.76
N PHE A 261 -10.85 14.04 15.28
CA PHE A 261 -10.41 13.51 16.58
C PHE A 261 -11.27 14.00 17.75
N LEU A 262 -11.75 15.26 17.70
CA LEU A 262 -12.68 15.78 18.71
C LEU A 262 -14.04 15.07 18.62
N HIS A 263 -14.54 14.80 17.40
CA HIS A 263 -15.78 14.06 17.16
C HIS A 263 -15.66 12.63 17.69
N VAL A 264 -14.61 11.92 17.35
CA VAL A 264 -14.34 10.54 17.80
C VAL A 264 -14.32 10.47 19.33
N ARG A 265 -13.59 11.37 20.00
CA ARG A 265 -13.55 11.44 21.49
C ARG A 265 -14.94 11.69 22.12
N ARG A 266 -15.76 12.55 21.50
CA ARG A 266 -17.13 12.79 21.96
C ARG A 266 -18.01 11.57 21.76
N PHE A 267 -17.85 10.88 20.63
CA PHE A 267 -18.58 9.68 20.29
C PHE A 267 -18.28 8.53 21.26
N GLU A 268 -17.00 8.31 21.60
CA GLU A 268 -16.55 7.34 22.60
C GLU A 268 -17.10 7.65 23.99
N ARG A 269 -17.05 8.94 24.43
CA ARG A 269 -17.62 9.36 25.72
C ARG A 269 -19.13 9.17 25.79
N ALA A 270 -19.82 9.18 24.68
CA ALA A 270 -21.25 8.89 24.58
C ALA A 270 -21.56 7.37 24.51
N GLY A 271 -20.56 6.50 24.67
CA GLY A 271 -20.72 5.04 24.59
C GLY A 271 -21.04 4.53 23.20
N ARG A 272 -20.75 5.32 22.17
CA ARG A 272 -20.97 4.94 20.75
C ARG A 272 -19.67 4.42 20.14
N VAL A 273 -19.79 3.51 19.18
CA VAL A 273 -18.63 2.96 18.45
C VAL A 273 -18.20 3.96 17.37
N PRO A 274 -17.00 4.57 17.46
CA PRO A 274 -16.51 5.51 16.46
C PRO A 274 -16.02 4.78 15.20
N LEU A 275 -15.71 5.56 14.16
CA LEU A 275 -15.08 5.05 12.94
C LEU A 275 -13.73 4.40 13.25
N LEU A 276 -12.95 5.01 14.14
CA LEU A 276 -11.62 4.59 14.56
C LEU A 276 -11.43 4.90 16.04
N SER A 277 -11.03 3.90 16.84
CA SER A 277 -10.81 4.10 18.28
C SER A 277 -9.61 4.99 18.57
N THR A 278 -9.77 5.94 19.53
CA THR A 278 -8.63 6.76 19.99
C THR A 278 -7.60 5.96 20.76
N ASP A 279 -7.96 4.80 21.29
CA ASP A 279 -7.03 3.90 22.00
C ASP A 279 -5.91 3.36 21.12
N LEU A 280 -6.14 3.27 19.80
CA LEU A 280 -5.11 2.89 18.82
C LEU A 280 -3.91 3.87 18.80
N PHE A 281 -4.14 5.14 19.14
CA PHE A 281 -3.10 6.17 19.17
C PHE A 281 -2.41 6.33 20.54
N ARG A 282 -2.81 5.53 21.56
CA ARG A 282 -2.17 5.58 22.89
C ARG A 282 -0.87 4.78 22.94
N ASN A 283 -0.69 3.84 22.04
CA ASN A 283 0.51 3.00 22.01
C ASN A 283 1.65 3.71 21.25
N ARG A 284 2.67 4.16 21.99
CA ARG A 284 3.84 4.85 21.42
C ARG A 284 4.57 4.03 20.37
N THR A 285 4.71 2.73 20.57
CA THR A 285 5.40 1.84 19.63
C THR A 285 4.67 1.76 18.31
N SER A 286 3.34 1.56 18.36
CA SER A 286 2.50 1.53 17.15
C SER A 286 2.53 2.89 16.42
N ASN A 287 2.44 4.01 17.14
CA ASN A 287 2.50 5.34 16.52
C ASN A 287 3.82 5.58 15.78
N LEU A 288 4.94 5.24 16.39
CA LEU A 288 6.26 5.34 15.76
C LEU A 288 6.34 4.41 14.54
N ALA A 289 5.81 3.19 14.64
CA ALA A 289 5.79 2.24 13.53
C ALA A 289 4.88 2.73 12.38
N LEU A 290 3.73 3.34 12.68
CA LEU A 290 2.86 3.98 11.67
C LEU A 290 3.58 5.14 10.96
N VAL A 291 4.36 5.95 11.69
CA VAL A 291 5.19 7.01 11.10
C VAL A 291 6.25 6.42 10.17
N THR A 292 6.98 5.39 10.61
CA THR A 292 7.99 4.74 9.75
C THR A 292 7.36 4.11 8.52
N GLN A 293 6.19 3.49 8.66
CA GLN A 293 5.44 2.90 7.55
C GLN A 293 4.94 3.98 6.57
N ASN A 294 4.44 5.11 7.07
CA ASN A 294 4.04 6.23 6.22
C ASN A 294 5.21 6.74 5.38
N ILE A 295 6.36 6.98 6.02
CA ILE A 295 7.57 7.47 5.33
C ILE A 295 8.11 6.43 4.35
N GLN A 296 8.07 5.15 4.67
CA GLN A 296 8.47 4.08 3.76
C GLN A 296 7.66 4.11 2.44
N TRP A 297 6.34 4.20 2.53
CA TRP A 297 5.46 4.27 1.35
C TRP A 297 5.58 5.62 0.62
N LEU A 298 5.83 6.70 1.37
CA LEU A 298 6.14 8.01 0.80
C LEU A 298 7.41 7.95 -0.06
N LEU A 299 8.48 7.33 0.43
CA LEU A 299 9.71 7.14 -0.33
C LEU A 299 9.49 6.26 -1.56
N LEU A 300 8.75 5.16 -1.41
CA LEU A 300 8.47 4.24 -2.51
C LEU A 300 7.78 4.95 -3.68
N MET A 301 6.67 5.63 -3.42
CA MET A 301 5.90 6.29 -4.47
C MET A 301 6.52 7.61 -4.94
N GLY A 302 7.14 8.37 -4.03
CA GLY A 302 7.85 9.59 -4.40
C GLY A 302 9.04 9.32 -5.32
N VAL A 303 9.87 8.35 -5.01
CA VAL A 303 10.99 7.93 -5.88
C VAL A 303 10.46 7.39 -7.20
N ALA A 304 9.43 6.54 -7.16
CA ALA A 304 8.85 5.97 -8.38
C ALA A 304 8.35 7.07 -9.33
N PHE A 305 7.62 8.06 -8.82
CA PHE A 305 7.14 9.17 -9.63
C PHE A 305 8.29 10.03 -10.19
N VAL A 306 9.22 10.46 -9.33
CA VAL A 306 10.33 11.36 -9.75
C VAL A 306 11.21 10.70 -10.79
N VAL A 307 11.60 9.44 -10.59
CA VAL A 307 12.45 8.70 -11.54
C VAL A 307 11.70 8.48 -12.85
N SER A 308 10.44 8.07 -12.78
CA SER A 308 9.62 7.78 -13.94
C SER A 308 9.37 9.02 -14.80
N ALA A 309 8.96 10.13 -14.18
CA ALA A 309 8.75 11.38 -14.88
C ALA A 309 10.07 11.92 -15.49
N PHE A 310 11.18 11.81 -14.77
CA PHE A 310 12.48 12.23 -15.29
C PHE A 310 12.94 11.39 -16.49
N LEU A 311 12.77 10.06 -16.44
CA LEU A 311 13.12 9.17 -17.55
C LEU A 311 12.27 9.47 -18.78
N GLN A 312 10.94 9.59 -18.62
CA GLN A 312 10.02 9.76 -19.73
C GLN A 312 10.07 11.17 -20.30
N VAL A 313 9.94 12.22 -19.46
CA VAL A 313 9.76 13.60 -19.91
C VAL A 313 11.09 14.27 -20.22
N VAL A 314 12.14 14.00 -19.43
CA VAL A 314 13.44 14.70 -19.58
C VAL A 314 14.40 13.89 -20.45
N ARG A 315 14.45 12.57 -20.28
CA ARG A 315 15.36 11.69 -21.02
C ARG A 315 14.74 11.10 -22.29
N GLY A 316 13.41 11.22 -22.48
CA GLY A 316 12.70 10.75 -23.68
C GLY A 316 12.57 9.22 -23.78
N TYR A 317 12.73 8.48 -22.66
CA TYR A 317 12.51 7.03 -22.67
C TYR A 317 11.03 6.69 -22.75
N ASN A 318 10.71 5.65 -23.49
CA ASN A 318 9.35 5.17 -23.60
C ASN A 318 8.89 4.37 -22.36
N ALA A 319 7.62 3.99 -22.33
CA ALA A 319 7.01 3.33 -21.17
C ALA A 319 7.67 1.98 -20.84
N ILE A 320 7.99 1.14 -21.86
CA ILE A 320 8.62 -0.16 -21.61
C ILE A 320 10.07 -0.01 -21.16
N GLU A 321 10.84 0.91 -21.70
CA GLU A 321 12.22 1.18 -21.28
C GLU A 321 12.25 1.61 -19.82
N THR A 322 11.34 2.52 -19.45
CA THR A 322 11.14 2.94 -18.06
C THR A 322 10.78 1.74 -17.17
N GLY A 323 9.83 0.91 -17.60
CA GLY A 323 9.40 -0.30 -16.87
C GLY A 323 10.54 -1.30 -16.66
N VAL A 324 11.38 -1.52 -17.68
CA VAL A 324 12.57 -2.41 -17.57
C VAL A 324 13.57 -1.88 -16.53
N ILE A 325 13.80 -0.57 -16.48
CA ILE A 325 14.70 0.03 -15.47
C ILE A 325 14.14 -0.18 -14.07
N PHE A 326 12.82 -0.08 -13.87
CA PHE A 326 12.17 -0.34 -12.59
C PHE A 326 12.24 -1.79 -12.14
N THR A 327 12.56 -2.75 -13.01
CA THR A 327 12.78 -4.15 -12.60
C THR A 327 13.91 -4.27 -11.59
N ALA A 328 14.89 -3.36 -11.59
CA ALA A 328 15.95 -3.33 -10.58
C ALA A 328 15.40 -3.05 -9.18
N ALA A 329 14.51 -2.06 -9.03
CA ALA A 329 13.84 -1.78 -7.75
C ALA A 329 12.97 -2.96 -7.30
N THR A 330 12.21 -3.55 -8.23
CA THR A 330 11.37 -4.71 -8.00
C THR A 330 12.16 -5.92 -7.53
N ALA A 331 13.28 -6.24 -8.20
CA ALA A 331 14.17 -7.34 -7.80
C ALA A 331 14.72 -7.09 -6.38
N GLY A 332 15.08 -5.84 -6.07
CA GLY A 332 15.51 -5.42 -4.73
C GLY A 332 14.43 -5.65 -3.69
N ILE A 333 13.20 -5.20 -3.94
CA ILE A 333 12.06 -5.36 -3.01
C ILE A 333 11.77 -6.84 -2.76
N LEU A 334 11.63 -7.65 -3.80
CA LEU A 334 11.30 -9.06 -3.68
C LEU A 334 12.43 -9.84 -2.98
N GLY A 335 13.68 -9.63 -3.41
CA GLY A 335 14.84 -10.29 -2.81
C GLY A 335 15.01 -9.95 -1.33
N ALA A 336 14.89 -8.67 -0.97
CA ALA A 336 15.01 -8.23 0.42
C ALA A 336 13.83 -8.67 1.28
N SER A 337 12.60 -8.69 0.76
CA SER A 337 11.42 -9.17 1.51
C SER A 337 11.55 -10.65 1.87
N LEU A 338 12.02 -11.50 0.95
CA LEU A 338 12.29 -12.92 1.21
C LEU A 338 13.43 -13.14 2.20
N LEU A 339 14.47 -12.29 2.14
CA LEU A 339 15.56 -12.32 3.10
C LEU A 339 15.16 -11.79 4.48
N ALA A 340 14.27 -10.78 4.53
CA ALA A 340 13.80 -10.19 5.77
C ALA A 340 13.08 -11.22 6.67
N GLU A 341 12.33 -12.17 6.10
CA GLU A 341 11.72 -13.28 6.84
C GLU A 341 12.78 -14.11 7.57
N ARG A 342 13.87 -14.46 6.89
CA ARG A 342 14.99 -15.22 7.49
C ARG A 342 15.82 -14.42 8.47
N LEU A 343 15.93 -13.11 8.23
CA LEU A 343 16.68 -12.20 9.11
C LEU A 343 15.89 -11.82 10.36
N ALA A 344 14.55 -11.89 10.32
CA ALA A 344 13.67 -11.63 11.45
C ALA A 344 13.89 -12.61 12.62
N ASP A 345 14.39 -13.83 12.34
CA ASP A 345 14.77 -14.81 13.37
C ASP A 345 16.05 -14.41 14.13
N ARG A 346 16.90 -13.57 13.53
CA ARG A 346 18.24 -13.22 14.06
C ARG A 346 18.38 -11.75 14.47
N HIS A 347 17.54 -10.88 13.95
CA HIS A 347 17.61 -9.44 14.16
C HIS A 347 16.28 -8.88 14.64
N SER A 348 16.34 -7.85 15.49
CA SER A 348 15.12 -7.17 15.94
C SER A 348 14.44 -6.45 14.77
N GLN A 349 13.11 -6.35 14.80
CA GLN A 349 12.34 -5.63 13.78
C GLN A 349 12.78 -4.17 13.65
N ARG A 350 13.16 -3.54 14.77
CA ARG A 350 13.78 -2.20 14.78
C ARG A 350 15.05 -2.16 13.91
N ALA A 351 15.95 -3.12 14.06
CA ALA A 351 17.21 -3.16 13.31
C ALA A 351 16.95 -3.32 11.80
N LEU A 352 15.98 -4.15 11.42
CA LEU A 352 15.58 -4.33 10.02
C LEU A 352 14.98 -3.05 9.42
N ILE A 353 14.12 -2.34 10.15
CA ILE A 353 13.55 -1.07 9.69
C ILE A 353 14.64 0.01 9.56
N MET A 354 15.53 0.12 10.55
CA MET A 354 16.66 1.07 10.51
C MET A 354 17.61 0.78 9.33
N SER A 355 18.01 -0.47 9.16
CA SER A 355 18.87 -0.87 8.05
C SER A 355 18.22 -0.60 6.69
N GLY A 356 16.90 -0.82 6.59
CA GLY A 356 16.11 -0.50 5.41
C GLY A 356 16.18 0.99 5.06
N PHE A 357 15.97 1.90 6.02
CA PHE A 357 16.12 3.34 5.79
C PHE A 357 17.55 3.71 5.37
N VAL A 358 18.58 3.18 6.04
CA VAL A 358 19.99 3.44 5.69
C VAL A 358 20.28 3.01 4.25
N VAL A 359 19.86 1.81 3.85
CA VAL A 359 20.09 1.30 2.49
C VAL A 359 19.30 2.11 1.46
N THR A 360 18.06 2.51 1.77
CA THR A 360 17.25 3.39 0.90
C THR A 360 17.94 4.75 0.69
N LEU A 361 18.42 5.37 1.75
CA LEU A 361 19.15 6.65 1.68
C LEU A 361 20.43 6.52 0.88
N ALA A 362 21.20 5.45 1.10
CA ALA A 362 22.39 5.14 0.30
C ALA A 362 22.04 4.97 -1.18
N GLY A 363 20.93 4.28 -1.49
CA GLY A 363 20.42 4.13 -2.85
C GLY A 363 20.06 5.46 -3.50
N ILE A 364 19.44 6.40 -2.78
CA ILE A 364 19.16 7.77 -3.27
C ILE A 364 20.47 8.50 -3.59
N VAL A 365 21.48 8.41 -2.71
CA VAL A 365 22.79 9.03 -2.95
C VAL A 365 23.46 8.43 -4.19
N VAL A 366 23.49 7.11 -4.32
CA VAL A 366 24.05 6.41 -5.48
C VAL A 366 23.34 6.85 -6.76
N LEU A 367 22.01 6.95 -6.74
CA LEU A 367 21.20 7.36 -7.86
C LEU A 367 21.53 8.80 -8.29
N LEU A 368 21.65 9.74 -7.33
CA LEU A 368 22.06 11.12 -7.59
C LEU A 368 23.46 11.22 -8.23
N LEU A 369 24.41 10.44 -7.71
CA LEU A 369 25.79 10.45 -8.21
C LEU A 369 25.90 9.87 -9.63
N LEU A 370 25.27 8.70 -9.87
CA LEU A 370 25.37 8.02 -11.16
C LEU A 370 24.61 8.74 -12.27
N VAL A 371 23.41 9.26 -11.99
CA VAL A 371 22.61 10.00 -12.97
C VAL A 371 23.29 11.32 -13.40
N ARG A 372 24.07 11.91 -12.51
CA ARG A 372 24.90 13.09 -12.84
C ARG A 372 26.11 12.73 -13.71
N ALA A 373 26.72 11.57 -13.46
CA ALA A 373 27.95 11.16 -14.14
C ALA A 373 27.69 10.52 -15.52
N TRP A 374 26.56 9.82 -15.66
CA TRP A 374 26.27 9.03 -16.87
C TRP A 374 24.91 9.39 -17.47
N THR A 375 24.86 9.41 -18.80
CA THR A 375 23.62 9.69 -19.56
C THR A 375 22.78 8.44 -19.80
N SER A 376 23.34 7.26 -19.64
CA SER A 376 22.65 5.98 -19.88
C SER A 376 21.50 5.75 -18.88
N ALA A 377 20.39 5.20 -19.34
CA ALA A 377 19.27 4.76 -18.49
C ALA A 377 19.67 3.75 -17.41
N TRP A 378 20.67 2.91 -17.70
CA TRP A 378 21.18 1.92 -16.76
C TRP A 378 21.88 2.53 -15.53
N ALA A 379 22.23 3.83 -15.56
CA ALA A 379 22.74 4.56 -14.41
C ALA A 379 21.72 4.62 -13.24
N PHE A 380 20.44 4.46 -13.53
CA PHE A 380 19.39 4.40 -12.50
C PHE A 380 19.32 3.05 -11.79
N ALA A 381 19.69 1.95 -12.45
CA ALA A 381 19.47 0.59 -11.94
C ALA A 381 20.17 0.30 -10.60
N PRO A 382 21.45 0.64 -10.34
CA PRO A 382 22.08 0.37 -9.06
C PRO A 382 21.43 1.11 -7.89
N GLY A 383 21.10 2.39 -8.07
CA GLY A 383 20.40 3.17 -7.06
C GLY A 383 18.99 2.65 -6.78
N LEU A 384 18.23 2.32 -7.82
CA LEU A 384 16.89 1.73 -7.71
C LEU A 384 16.93 0.35 -7.04
N LEU A 385 17.93 -0.47 -7.35
CA LEU A 385 18.12 -1.77 -6.69
C LEU A 385 18.33 -1.59 -5.18
N LEU A 386 19.21 -0.67 -4.76
CA LEU A 386 19.46 -0.38 -3.34
C LEU A 386 18.21 0.17 -2.66
N ILE A 387 17.50 1.11 -3.30
CA ILE A 387 16.23 1.63 -2.78
C ILE A 387 15.23 0.49 -2.60
N GLY A 388 15.12 -0.39 -3.62
CA GLY A 388 14.26 -1.57 -3.54
C GLY A 388 14.63 -2.52 -2.40
N VAL A 389 15.93 -2.80 -2.22
CA VAL A 389 16.43 -3.64 -1.11
C VAL A 389 16.07 -3.01 0.24
N GLY A 390 16.34 -1.71 0.41
CA GLY A 390 16.00 -1.02 1.65
C GLY A 390 14.51 -1.04 1.97
N LEU A 391 13.67 -0.70 0.99
CA LEU A 391 12.21 -0.69 1.15
C LEU A 391 11.67 -2.10 1.40
N GLY A 392 12.15 -3.11 0.66
CA GLY A 392 11.75 -4.51 0.82
C GLY A 392 12.07 -5.07 2.20
N ALA A 393 13.24 -4.72 2.75
CA ALA A 393 13.65 -5.13 4.09
C ALA A 393 12.73 -4.57 5.21
N MET A 394 12.07 -3.42 4.98
CA MET A 394 11.17 -2.79 5.96
C MET A 394 9.71 -3.25 5.85
N LEU A 395 9.25 -3.80 4.71
CA LEU A 395 7.83 -4.05 4.44
C LEU A 395 7.17 -4.89 5.53
N THR A 396 7.67 -6.08 5.75
CA THR A 396 7.11 -7.01 6.75
C THR A 396 7.37 -6.54 8.18
N PRO A 397 8.59 -6.12 8.58
CA PRO A 397 8.83 -5.64 9.95
C PRO A 397 7.97 -4.43 10.34
N SER A 398 7.75 -3.47 9.45
CA SER A 398 6.94 -2.29 9.75
C SER A 398 5.49 -2.66 10.08
N VAL A 399 4.88 -3.53 9.28
CA VAL A 399 3.52 -4.03 9.52
C VAL A 399 3.44 -4.84 10.81
N ASN A 400 4.41 -5.73 11.04
CA ASN A 400 4.45 -6.56 12.23
C ASN A 400 4.54 -5.74 13.52
N VAL A 401 5.38 -4.69 13.57
CA VAL A 401 5.47 -3.82 14.75
C VAL A 401 4.15 -3.11 15.03
N VAL A 402 3.45 -2.64 13.99
CA VAL A 402 2.13 -2.01 14.15
C VAL A 402 1.12 -3.01 14.70
N GLN A 403 1.02 -4.19 14.10
CA GLN A 403 -0.01 -5.16 14.45
C GLN A 403 0.23 -5.86 15.78
N SER A 404 1.47 -6.22 16.09
CA SER A 404 1.82 -6.92 17.35
C SER A 404 1.62 -6.07 18.61
N ALA A 405 1.37 -4.77 18.46
CA ALA A 405 1.11 -3.86 19.56
C ALA A 405 -0.34 -3.96 20.11
N PHE A 406 -1.23 -4.74 19.44
CA PHE A 406 -2.66 -4.81 19.76
C PHE A 406 -3.17 -6.24 19.82
N PRO A 407 -4.20 -6.51 20.68
CA PRO A 407 -4.82 -7.82 20.81
C PRO A 407 -5.64 -8.20 19.56
N GLU A 408 -6.05 -9.47 19.47
CA GLU A 408 -6.76 -10.03 18.30
C GLU A 408 -8.05 -9.26 17.97
N GLU A 409 -8.78 -8.78 18.96
CA GLU A 409 -10.04 -8.06 18.79
C GLU A 409 -9.87 -6.73 18.03
N GLN A 410 -8.70 -6.11 18.12
CA GLN A 410 -8.38 -4.82 17.47
C GLN A 410 -7.63 -4.97 16.16
N GLN A 411 -7.28 -6.18 15.73
CA GLN A 411 -6.48 -6.42 14.52
C GLN A 411 -7.15 -5.89 13.23
N GLY A 412 -8.47 -5.93 13.16
CA GLY A 412 -9.22 -5.37 12.02
C GLY A 412 -9.05 -3.85 11.91
N GLU A 413 -9.20 -3.13 13.02
CA GLU A 413 -9.08 -1.67 13.04
C GLU A 413 -7.65 -1.21 12.77
N ILE A 414 -6.67 -1.84 13.42
CA ILE A 414 -5.25 -1.46 13.25
C ILE A 414 -4.74 -1.81 11.84
N SER A 415 -5.22 -2.90 11.24
CA SER A 415 -4.91 -3.24 9.85
C SER A 415 -5.48 -2.21 8.88
N GLY A 416 -6.71 -1.76 9.09
CA GLY A 416 -7.34 -0.69 8.32
C GLY A 416 -6.58 0.62 8.45
N LEU A 417 -6.21 1.01 9.66
CA LEU A 417 -5.39 2.20 9.93
C LEU A 417 -4.00 2.10 9.26
N SER A 418 -3.33 0.97 9.39
CA SER A 418 -2.03 0.70 8.76
C SER A 418 -2.09 0.86 7.23
N ARG A 419 -3.14 0.35 6.59
CA ARG A 419 -3.35 0.51 5.14
C ARG A 419 -3.68 1.96 4.75
N CYS A 420 -4.52 2.63 5.52
CA CYS A 420 -4.81 4.06 5.33
C CYS A 420 -3.52 4.89 5.38
N VAL A 421 -2.69 4.67 6.41
CA VAL A 421 -1.40 5.36 6.60
C VAL A 421 -0.42 5.06 5.47
N SER A 422 -0.37 3.83 4.96
CA SER A 422 0.46 3.46 3.80
C SER A 422 0.04 4.21 2.54
N ASN A 423 -1.25 4.22 2.23
CA ASN A 423 -1.78 4.90 1.05
C ASN A 423 -1.65 6.43 1.16
N LEU A 424 -1.83 6.98 2.36
CA LEU A 424 -1.56 8.39 2.63
C LEU A 424 -0.09 8.74 2.41
N GLY A 425 0.84 7.89 2.88
CA GLY A 425 2.27 8.03 2.62
C GLY A 425 2.57 8.04 1.12
N SER A 426 1.99 7.08 0.38
CA SER A 426 2.12 7.00 -1.07
C SER A 426 1.63 8.27 -1.77
N SER A 427 0.47 8.77 -1.40
CA SER A 427 -0.12 10.01 -1.92
C SER A 427 0.76 11.22 -1.61
N LEU A 428 1.22 11.37 -0.35
CA LEU A 428 2.12 12.44 0.07
C LEU A 428 3.46 12.39 -0.68
N GLY A 429 4.00 11.18 -0.90
CA GLY A 429 5.25 11.01 -1.65
C GLY A 429 5.15 11.52 -3.07
N THR A 430 4.11 11.13 -3.79
CA THR A 430 3.86 11.61 -5.16
C THR A 430 3.58 13.11 -5.18
N ALA A 431 2.77 13.62 -4.23
CA ALA A 431 2.44 15.04 -4.15
C ALA A 431 3.68 15.90 -3.89
N VAL A 432 4.42 15.62 -2.81
CA VAL A 432 5.57 16.43 -2.38
C VAL A 432 6.71 16.35 -3.39
N ALA A 433 7.14 15.14 -3.73
CA ALA A 433 8.28 14.96 -4.60
C ALA A 433 7.98 15.35 -6.05
N GLY A 434 6.76 15.07 -6.50
CA GLY A 434 6.32 15.44 -7.83
C GLY A 434 6.17 16.96 -8.01
N THR A 435 5.60 17.66 -7.01
CA THR A 435 5.51 19.14 -7.04
C THR A 435 6.91 19.77 -7.12
N VAL A 436 7.88 19.31 -6.33
CA VAL A 436 9.27 19.80 -6.38
C VAL A 436 9.90 19.55 -7.77
N LEU A 437 9.63 18.38 -8.36
CA LEU A 437 10.14 18.07 -9.71
C LEU A 437 9.51 18.97 -10.78
N VAL A 438 8.18 19.08 -10.75
CA VAL A 438 7.40 19.77 -11.81
C VAL A 438 7.65 21.28 -11.80
N VAL A 439 7.69 21.94 -10.64
CA VAL A 439 7.98 23.37 -10.50
C VAL A 439 9.31 23.73 -11.14
N GLY A 440 10.25 22.86 -11.08
CA GLY A 440 11.60 23.12 -11.57
C GLY A 440 11.91 22.53 -12.95
N LEU A 441 10.95 22.10 -13.77
CA LEU A 441 11.19 21.51 -15.08
C LEU A 441 11.96 22.42 -16.05
N ALA A 442 12.00 23.74 -15.81
CA ALA A 442 12.89 24.66 -16.53
C ALA A 442 14.39 24.36 -16.32
N THR A 443 14.74 23.69 -15.23
CA THR A 443 16.10 23.21 -14.92
C THR A 443 16.06 21.74 -14.49
N PRO A 444 15.82 20.79 -15.42
CA PRO A 444 15.38 19.42 -15.08
C PRO A 444 16.32 18.66 -14.15
N ASN A 445 17.63 18.77 -14.37
CA ASN A 445 18.62 18.07 -13.54
C ASN A 445 18.66 18.59 -12.09
N ARG A 446 18.44 19.91 -11.91
CA ARG A 446 18.39 20.51 -10.56
C ARG A 446 17.12 20.13 -9.84
N SER A 447 15.99 20.10 -10.53
CA SER A 447 14.69 19.74 -9.95
C SER A 447 14.63 18.29 -9.57
N TYR A 448 15.16 17.40 -10.42
CA TYR A 448 15.34 16.00 -10.08
C TYR A 448 16.18 15.84 -8.80
N ALA A 449 17.34 16.51 -8.74
CA ALA A 449 18.19 16.45 -7.55
C ALA A 449 17.49 17.03 -6.32
N ALA A 450 16.78 18.15 -6.44
CA ALA A 450 16.02 18.75 -5.35
C ALA A 450 14.92 17.82 -4.82
N ALA A 451 14.14 17.20 -5.72
CA ALA A 451 13.10 16.24 -5.33
C ALA A 451 13.69 15.04 -4.59
N MET A 452 14.80 14.48 -5.08
CA MET A 452 15.47 13.37 -4.43
C MET A 452 16.09 13.75 -3.08
N ILE A 453 16.61 14.98 -2.94
CA ILE A 453 17.12 15.50 -1.65
C ILE A 453 15.97 15.68 -0.64
N VAL A 454 14.83 16.21 -1.07
CA VAL A 454 13.65 16.33 -0.20
C VAL A 454 13.20 14.94 0.29
N LEU A 455 13.14 13.95 -0.60
CA LEU A 455 12.85 12.57 -0.21
C LEU A 455 13.89 12.01 0.76
N ALA A 456 15.19 12.27 0.54
CA ALA A 456 16.24 11.84 1.46
C ALA A 456 16.10 12.50 2.84
N CYS A 457 15.77 13.80 2.92
CA CYS A 457 15.50 14.48 4.19
C CYS A 457 14.32 13.85 4.94
N ILE A 458 13.23 13.52 4.23
CA ILE A 458 12.08 12.81 4.82
C ILE A 458 12.50 11.41 5.27
N GLY A 459 13.33 10.72 4.48
CA GLY A 459 13.89 9.41 4.84
C GLY A 459 14.74 9.45 6.12
N LEU A 460 15.49 10.53 6.35
CA LEU A 460 16.21 10.75 7.63
C LEU A 460 15.25 10.87 8.81
N VAL A 461 14.10 11.54 8.65
CA VAL A 461 13.06 11.56 9.69
C VAL A 461 12.56 10.15 9.98
N GLY A 462 12.35 9.32 8.94
CA GLY A 462 11.98 7.91 9.09
C GLY A 462 13.05 7.10 9.84
N LEU A 463 14.32 7.33 9.54
CA LEU A 463 15.45 6.71 10.24
C LEU A 463 15.47 7.10 11.73
N VAL A 464 15.26 8.38 12.05
CA VAL A 464 15.17 8.85 13.45
C VAL A 464 13.97 8.22 14.15
N ALA A 465 12.79 8.19 13.50
CA ALA A 465 11.61 7.56 14.07
C ALA A 465 11.84 6.06 14.34
N SER A 466 12.52 5.36 13.42
CA SER A 466 12.86 3.95 13.60
C SER A 466 13.86 3.70 14.72
N ALA A 467 14.79 4.63 14.94
CA ALA A 467 15.75 4.58 16.06
C ALA A 467 15.08 4.76 17.43
N LEU A 468 13.90 5.38 17.48
CA LEU A 468 13.10 5.56 18.70
C LEU A 468 12.18 4.36 19.00
N LEU A 469 12.07 3.38 18.09
CA LEU A 469 11.34 2.15 18.34
C LEU A 469 12.03 1.34 19.47
N PRO A 470 11.27 0.66 20.33
CA PRO A 470 11.86 -0.22 21.33
C PRO A 470 12.61 -1.37 20.67
N ALA A 471 13.76 -1.75 21.27
CA ALA A 471 14.52 -2.90 20.84
C ALA A 471 13.88 -4.19 21.42
N THR A 472 12.67 -4.54 20.96
CA THR A 472 12.08 -5.84 21.29
C THR A 472 12.82 -6.91 20.50
N SER A 473 13.67 -7.68 21.18
CA SER A 473 14.12 -8.97 20.63
C SER A 473 12.87 -9.85 20.47
N SER A 474 12.87 -10.71 19.46
CA SER A 474 11.95 -11.86 19.36
C SER A 474 12.17 -12.77 20.56
N ALA A 475 11.64 -12.39 21.74
CA ALA A 475 11.69 -13.20 22.91
C ALA A 475 10.56 -14.21 22.82
N THR A 476 10.94 -15.47 22.69
CA THR A 476 10.21 -16.67 23.09
C THR A 476 9.14 -16.35 24.16
N PRO A 477 7.90 -16.86 24.01
CA PRO A 477 6.94 -16.79 25.10
C PRO A 477 7.56 -17.46 26.33
N SER A 478 7.85 -16.69 27.37
CA SER A 478 8.27 -17.24 28.65
C SER A 478 7.13 -18.09 29.17
N ALA A 479 7.32 -19.40 29.12
CA ALA A 479 6.58 -20.35 29.94
C ALA A 479 6.89 -20.06 31.44
N SER A 480 6.21 -19.05 31.98
CA SER A 480 6.21 -18.78 33.43
C SER A 480 4.78 -18.63 33.89
N GLY A 481 4.19 -19.73 34.35
CA GLY A 481 2.85 -19.72 34.88
C GLY A 481 2.38 -21.12 35.26
N ALA A 482 3.32 -21.93 35.77
CA ALA A 482 2.96 -23.13 36.53
C ALA A 482 3.47 -22.92 37.95
N GLN A 483 2.64 -22.35 38.83
CA GLN A 483 2.61 -22.61 40.26
C GLN A 483 1.15 -22.52 40.73
#